data_2c7e74004dae0425312b4a6f2ebe119d
#
_entry.id   2c7e74004dae0425312b4a6f2ebe119d
#
_cell.length_a   1.000
_cell.length_b   1.000
_cell.length_c   1.000
_cell.angle_alpha   90.00
_cell.angle_beta   90.00
_cell.angle_gamma   90.00
#
_symmetry.space_group_name_H-M   'P 1'
#
loop_
_entity.id
_entity.type
_entity.pdbx_description
1 polymer ?
#
loop_
_entity_poly.entity_id
_entity_poly.type
_entity_poly.pdbx_seq_one_letter_code
_entity_poly.pdbx_strand_id
1 'polypeptide(L)'
;MAAVVALITTITSINMVQANQPAPATVAILDTALNANLPVFKDRIVYEVCILEWNSCPNGSNFMEGPGAAYMPLSQMVANGFDHGTKMAHASVSTNPNIGIVFVRIVGATSTGVRQIYNEETFVKALNWVNANKSKFNIQAVAISQGHHNLAPLANYCPTTPNTVSAISTLDSSGVPVFIAAGNMRDQKRVSWPGCISQAVTVSATSVTDGIAVYSNYDSNITDMFALGRLRLINPSGYFFNEDGTSVSVQVAAAVYVGLKSKYPSYTKQQLLDLIKSKSYPVKSKTISGYVVSKDILNG
;
A
#
# COMPACT_ATOMS: atom_id res chain seq x y z
N MET A 1 -77.25 -5.63 12.95
CA MET A 1 -76.07 -6.50 12.79
C MET A 1 -75.23 -5.89 11.69
N ALA A 2 -74.13 -5.24 12.09
CA ALA A 2 -73.19 -4.63 11.14
C ALA A 2 -71.95 -5.55 11.03
N ALA A 3 -71.65 -6.05 9.84
CA ALA A 3 -70.51 -6.89 9.56
C ALA A 3 -69.27 -6.00 9.32
N VAL A 4 -68.26 -6.16 10.14
CA VAL A 4 -66.93 -5.54 9.95
C VAL A 4 -66.10 -6.46 9.04
N VAL A 5 -65.76 -5.98 7.87
CA VAL A 5 -64.82 -6.65 6.95
C VAL A 5 -63.44 -6.16 7.28
N ALA A 6 -62.60 -7.04 7.84
CA ALA A 6 -61.18 -6.77 8.07
C ALA A 6 -60.41 -7.01 6.78
N LEU A 7 -59.80 -5.97 6.23
CA LEU A 7 -58.85 -6.04 5.11
C LEU A 7 -57.49 -6.47 5.64
N ILE A 8 -57.07 -7.68 5.34
CA ILE A 8 -55.69 -8.15 5.65
C ILE A 8 -54.79 -7.76 4.47
N THR A 9 -53.99 -6.71 4.64
CA THR A 9 -52.91 -6.33 3.71
C THR A 9 -51.69 -7.20 4.00
N THR A 10 -51.43 -8.17 3.15
CA THR A 10 -50.17 -8.94 3.14
C THR A 10 -49.06 -8.06 2.59
N ILE A 11 -48.17 -7.61 3.46
CA ILE A 11 -46.95 -6.95 3.06
C ILE A 11 -45.96 -8.05 2.61
N THR A 12 -45.84 -8.25 1.31
CA THR A 12 -44.77 -9.05 0.70
C THR A 12 -43.47 -8.28 0.84
N SER A 13 -42.58 -8.71 1.78
CA SER A 13 -41.20 -8.24 1.88
C SER A 13 -40.47 -8.66 0.60
N ILE A 14 -40.24 -7.71 -0.27
CA ILE A 14 -39.30 -7.89 -1.39
C ILE A 14 -37.90 -7.93 -0.79
N ASN A 15 -37.38 -9.12 -0.58
CA ASN A 15 -35.95 -9.34 -0.37
C ASN A 15 -35.25 -8.93 -1.66
N MET A 16 -34.80 -7.68 -1.74
CA MET A 16 -33.84 -7.29 -2.77
C MET A 16 -32.59 -8.12 -2.55
N VAL A 17 -32.38 -9.11 -3.42
CA VAL A 17 -31.09 -9.77 -3.58
C VAL A 17 -30.12 -8.66 -3.95
N GLN A 18 -29.29 -8.28 -2.97
CA GLN A 18 -28.21 -7.35 -3.20
C GLN A 18 -27.30 -8.03 -4.23
N ALA A 19 -27.37 -7.58 -5.49
CA ALA A 19 -26.53 -8.09 -6.56
C ALA A 19 -25.09 -8.06 -6.05
N ASN A 20 -24.39 -9.20 -6.10
CA ASN A 20 -22.99 -9.33 -5.72
C ASN A 20 -22.20 -8.32 -6.55
N GLN A 21 -22.00 -7.12 -6.02
CA GLN A 21 -21.03 -6.19 -6.59
C GLN A 21 -19.65 -6.85 -6.47
N PRO A 22 -18.91 -6.97 -7.57
CA PRO A 22 -17.57 -7.53 -7.51
C PRO A 22 -16.76 -6.74 -6.47
N ALA A 23 -16.00 -7.45 -5.66
CA ALA A 23 -15.13 -6.82 -4.66
C ALA A 23 -14.30 -5.71 -5.34
N PRO A 24 -14.15 -4.53 -4.72
CA PRO A 24 -13.37 -3.45 -5.30
C PRO A 24 -11.96 -3.94 -5.63
N ALA A 25 -11.37 -3.40 -6.68
CA ALA A 25 -9.94 -3.62 -6.92
C ALA A 25 -9.15 -3.11 -5.72
N THR A 26 -8.21 -3.91 -5.23
CA THR A 26 -7.62 -3.75 -3.91
C THR A 26 -6.10 -3.58 -4.01
N VAL A 27 -5.54 -2.70 -3.19
CA VAL A 27 -4.11 -2.65 -2.91
C VAL A 27 -3.80 -3.38 -1.60
N ALA A 28 -2.79 -4.24 -1.59
CA ALA A 28 -2.23 -4.79 -0.35
C ALA A 28 -1.15 -3.84 0.18
N ILE A 29 -1.34 -3.27 1.36
CA ILE A 29 -0.39 -2.35 1.99
C ILE A 29 0.35 -3.10 3.11
N LEU A 30 1.68 -3.20 2.98
CA LEU A 30 2.55 -3.81 3.97
C LEU A 30 3.23 -2.71 4.79
N ASP A 31 2.83 -2.54 6.07
CA ASP A 31 3.30 -1.42 6.88
C ASP A 31 3.25 -1.71 8.41
N THR A 32 3.24 -0.66 9.23
CA THR A 32 3.20 -0.69 10.69
C THR A 32 1.81 -1.09 11.21
N ALA A 33 1.07 -0.18 11.84
CA ALA A 33 -0.26 -0.47 12.38
C ALA A 33 -1.34 0.39 11.70
N LEU A 34 -2.58 -0.09 11.75
CA LEU A 34 -3.74 0.59 11.18
C LEU A 34 -4.79 0.87 12.26
N ASN A 35 -5.27 2.12 12.31
CA ASN A 35 -6.55 2.43 12.94
C ASN A 35 -7.66 2.40 11.88
N ALA A 36 -8.22 1.23 11.62
CA ALA A 36 -9.28 1.02 10.64
C ALA A 36 -10.61 1.71 11.00
N ASN A 37 -10.79 2.14 12.26
CA ASN A 37 -12.03 2.75 12.75
C ASN A 37 -12.19 4.23 12.34
N LEU A 38 -11.18 4.84 11.72
CA LEU A 38 -11.31 6.21 11.24
C LEU A 38 -12.37 6.30 10.13
N PRO A 39 -13.26 7.31 10.14
CA PRO A 39 -14.34 7.45 9.17
C PRO A 39 -13.88 7.44 7.70
N VAL A 40 -12.65 7.91 7.44
CA VAL A 40 -12.05 7.93 6.10
C VAL A 40 -11.82 6.52 5.51
N PHE A 41 -11.77 5.49 6.36
CA PHE A 41 -11.61 4.10 5.94
C PHE A 41 -12.92 3.31 5.87
N LYS A 42 -14.05 3.96 6.17
CA LYS A 42 -15.36 3.31 6.07
C LYS A 42 -15.52 2.66 4.68
N ASP A 43 -15.85 1.38 4.67
CA ASP A 43 -16.05 0.56 3.47
C ASP A 43 -14.81 0.45 2.55
N ARG A 44 -13.60 0.81 3.04
CA ARG A 44 -12.35 0.72 2.28
C ARG A 44 -11.43 -0.40 2.76
N ILE A 45 -11.43 -0.72 4.05
CA ILE A 45 -10.64 -1.82 4.58
C ILE A 45 -11.37 -3.13 4.28
N VAL A 46 -10.86 -3.86 3.31
CA VAL A 46 -11.41 -5.15 2.86
C VAL A 46 -11.00 -6.26 3.81
N TYR A 47 -9.75 -6.24 4.27
CA TYR A 47 -9.24 -7.23 5.21
C TYR A 47 -8.00 -6.73 5.95
N GLU A 48 -7.78 -7.26 7.15
CA GLU A 48 -6.62 -6.96 7.97
C GLU A 48 -5.85 -8.24 8.30
N VAL A 49 -4.52 -8.13 8.33
CA VAL A 49 -3.61 -9.22 8.67
C VAL A 49 -2.47 -8.68 9.52
N CYS A 50 -2.01 -9.48 10.46
CA CYS A 50 -0.81 -9.25 11.24
C CYS A 50 0.13 -10.42 11.06
N ILE A 51 1.35 -10.16 10.58
CA ILE A 51 2.42 -11.15 10.40
C ILE A 51 3.68 -10.55 10.98
N LEU A 52 4.11 -11.03 12.12
CA LEU A 52 5.22 -10.47 12.88
C LEU A 52 6.26 -11.54 13.20
N GLU A 53 7.46 -11.10 13.54
CA GLU A 53 8.52 -12.00 14.02
C GLU A 53 8.20 -12.54 15.41
N TRP A 54 7.64 -11.68 16.28
CA TRP A 54 7.30 -12.02 17.66
C TRP A 54 5.80 -11.96 17.92
N ASN A 55 5.40 -12.54 19.03
CA ASN A 55 4.01 -12.63 19.49
C ASN A 55 3.47 -11.26 19.95
N SER A 56 3.31 -10.32 19.02
CA SER A 56 2.79 -8.96 19.28
C SER A 56 1.63 -8.54 18.39
N CYS A 57 0.97 -9.48 17.73
CA CYS A 57 -0.34 -9.26 17.14
C CYS A 57 -1.41 -9.12 18.25
N PRO A 58 -2.57 -8.50 17.96
CA PRO A 58 -3.61 -8.24 18.97
C PRO A 58 -4.12 -9.48 19.72
N ASN A 59 -4.02 -10.66 19.13
CA ASN A 59 -4.38 -11.94 19.75
C ASN A 59 -3.25 -12.56 20.61
N GLY A 60 -2.12 -11.86 20.80
CA GLY A 60 -0.97 -12.35 21.54
C GLY A 60 -0.09 -13.37 20.81
N SER A 61 -0.27 -13.54 19.50
CA SER A 61 0.58 -14.41 18.67
C SER A 61 1.37 -13.61 17.63
N ASN A 62 2.12 -14.28 16.77
CA ASN A 62 2.84 -13.65 15.64
C ASN A 62 2.04 -13.66 14.34
N PHE A 63 0.81 -14.19 14.36
CA PHE A 63 -0.10 -14.22 13.23
C PHE A 63 -1.55 -13.99 13.67
N MET A 64 -2.25 -13.12 12.97
CA MET A 64 -3.68 -12.87 13.14
C MET A 64 -4.30 -12.42 11.82
N GLU A 65 -5.51 -12.84 11.53
CA GLU A 65 -6.31 -12.41 10.39
C GLU A 65 -7.68 -11.92 10.83
N GLY A 66 -8.27 -11.04 10.01
CA GLY A 66 -9.61 -10.52 10.22
C GLY A 66 -9.63 -9.12 10.85
N PRO A 67 -10.83 -8.58 11.12
CA PRO A 67 -11.00 -7.24 11.65
C PRO A 67 -10.18 -6.99 12.93
N GLY A 68 -9.42 -5.89 12.95
CA GLY A 68 -8.56 -5.51 14.07
C GLY A 68 -7.21 -6.23 14.10
N ALA A 69 -6.89 -7.10 13.14
CA ALA A 69 -5.59 -7.79 13.12
C ALA A 69 -4.41 -6.82 12.98
N ALA A 70 -4.57 -5.73 12.25
CA ALA A 70 -3.53 -4.71 12.08
C ALA A 70 -3.54 -3.63 13.18
N TYR A 71 -4.46 -3.69 14.12
CA TYR A 71 -4.62 -2.70 15.18
C TYR A 71 -3.47 -2.74 16.21
N MET A 72 -3.24 -1.61 16.82
CA MET A 72 -2.42 -1.41 18.03
C MET A 72 -3.07 -0.33 18.87
N PRO A 73 -2.95 -0.35 20.22
CA PRO A 73 -3.48 0.73 21.06
C PRO A 73 -2.97 2.11 20.62
N LEU A 74 -3.87 3.08 20.52
CA LEU A 74 -3.60 4.41 19.96
C LEU A 74 -2.41 5.11 20.63
N SER A 75 -2.28 4.97 21.96
CA SER A 75 -1.15 5.52 22.70
C SER A 75 0.19 4.96 22.23
N GLN A 76 0.24 3.66 21.91
CA GLN A 76 1.45 3.01 21.40
C GLN A 76 1.72 3.37 19.93
N MET A 77 0.67 3.49 19.11
CA MET A 77 0.83 3.94 17.73
C MET A 77 1.53 5.30 17.67
N VAL A 78 1.06 6.26 18.47
CA VAL A 78 1.59 7.64 18.46
C VAL A 78 2.96 7.71 19.12
N ALA A 79 3.14 7.10 20.29
CA ALA A 79 4.39 7.20 21.05
C ALA A 79 5.58 6.53 20.35
N ASN A 80 5.35 5.46 19.61
CA ASN A 80 6.42 4.60 19.09
C ASN A 80 6.52 4.62 17.55
N GLY A 81 5.86 5.57 16.87
CA GLY A 81 5.95 5.74 15.42
C GLY A 81 5.28 4.61 14.60
N PHE A 82 4.27 3.94 15.17
CA PHE A 82 3.45 2.96 14.45
C PHE A 82 2.26 3.60 13.71
N ASP A 83 2.13 4.89 13.76
CA ASP A 83 1.12 5.69 13.07
C ASP A 83 1.30 5.73 11.55
N HIS A 84 2.48 5.33 11.08
CA HIS A 84 2.86 5.36 9.67
C HIS A 84 1.90 4.56 8.79
N GLY A 85 1.51 3.33 9.17
CA GLY A 85 0.60 2.50 8.37
C GLY A 85 -0.77 3.13 8.17
N THR A 86 -1.33 3.79 9.20
CA THR A 86 -2.59 4.54 9.08
C THR A 86 -2.46 5.69 8.06
N LYS A 87 -1.35 6.43 8.10
CA LYS A 87 -1.06 7.50 7.15
C LYS A 87 -0.92 6.98 5.72
N MET A 88 -0.23 5.86 5.54
CA MET A 88 -0.05 5.22 4.22
C MET A 88 -1.37 4.68 3.65
N ALA A 89 -2.19 4.05 4.46
CA ALA A 89 -3.55 3.67 4.05
C ALA A 89 -4.37 4.90 3.59
N HIS A 90 -4.26 6.03 4.32
CA HIS A 90 -4.92 7.26 3.92
C HIS A 90 -4.35 7.85 2.62
N ALA A 91 -3.04 7.76 2.38
CA ALA A 91 -2.42 8.20 1.13
C ALA A 91 -3.03 7.48 -0.08
N SER A 92 -3.25 6.16 0.04
CA SER A 92 -3.90 5.36 -1.01
C SER A 92 -5.34 5.79 -1.27
N VAL A 93 -6.19 5.89 -0.25
CA VAL A 93 -7.62 6.28 -0.44
C VAL A 93 -7.80 7.74 -0.80
N SER A 94 -6.91 8.64 -0.39
CA SER A 94 -6.95 10.05 -0.81
C SER A 94 -6.51 10.24 -2.26
N THR A 95 -5.69 9.33 -2.78
CA THR A 95 -5.31 9.29 -4.19
C THR A 95 -6.43 8.70 -5.05
N ASN A 96 -7.01 7.59 -4.60
CA ASN A 96 -8.12 6.93 -5.28
C ASN A 96 -9.14 6.43 -4.24
N PRO A 97 -10.26 7.14 -4.06
CA PRO A 97 -11.29 6.78 -3.07
C PRO A 97 -12.09 5.52 -3.44
N ASN A 98 -11.92 4.97 -4.65
CA ASN A 98 -12.70 3.83 -5.15
C ASN A 98 -12.00 2.48 -4.97
N ILE A 99 -10.77 2.45 -4.45
CA ILE A 99 -10.04 1.20 -4.20
C ILE A 99 -10.32 0.63 -2.81
N GLY A 100 -10.20 -0.71 -2.70
CA GLY A 100 -10.13 -1.40 -1.42
C GLY A 100 -8.70 -1.51 -0.90
N ILE A 101 -8.56 -1.76 0.38
CA ILE A 101 -7.28 -2.02 1.05
C ILE A 101 -7.32 -3.37 1.75
N VAL A 102 -6.35 -4.22 1.46
CA VAL A 102 -5.93 -5.31 2.35
C VAL A 102 -4.72 -4.81 3.11
N PHE A 103 -4.83 -4.67 4.41
CA PHE A 103 -3.73 -4.14 5.22
C PHE A 103 -2.99 -5.27 5.94
N VAL A 104 -1.67 -5.36 5.72
CA VAL A 104 -0.80 -6.37 6.32
C VAL A 104 0.20 -5.67 7.24
N ARG A 105 0.01 -5.80 8.53
CA ARG A 105 0.95 -5.32 9.54
C ARG A 105 2.15 -6.25 9.60
N ILE A 106 3.33 -5.72 9.25
CA ILE A 106 4.60 -6.46 9.22
C ILE A 106 5.65 -5.90 10.20
N VAL A 107 5.33 -4.81 10.90
CA VAL A 107 6.23 -4.17 11.87
C VAL A 107 5.66 -4.34 13.27
N GLY A 108 6.42 -4.97 14.14
CA GLY A 108 6.08 -5.23 15.53
C GLY A 108 6.75 -4.26 16.51
N ALA A 109 6.39 -4.40 17.79
CA ALA A 109 7.06 -3.74 18.90
C ALA A 109 7.86 -4.77 19.71
N THR A 110 9.04 -4.37 20.18
CA THR A 110 9.78 -5.12 21.19
C THR A 110 9.04 -5.10 22.54
N SER A 111 9.46 -5.90 23.51
CA SER A 111 8.92 -5.87 24.88
C SER A 111 9.05 -4.49 25.56
N THR A 112 9.98 -3.66 25.10
CA THR A 112 10.16 -2.28 25.56
C THR A 112 9.37 -1.25 24.75
N GLY A 113 8.52 -1.67 23.81
CA GLY A 113 7.73 -0.81 22.96
C GLY A 113 8.48 -0.19 21.76
N VAL A 114 9.75 -0.51 21.59
CA VAL A 114 10.54 -0.01 20.47
C VAL A 114 10.04 -0.66 19.17
N ARG A 115 9.82 0.18 18.15
CA ARG A 115 9.46 -0.27 16.80
C ARG A 115 10.54 -1.19 16.26
N GLN A 116 10.15 -2.37 15.86
CA GLN A 116 11.04 -3.30 15.20
C GLN A 116 10.69 -3.44 13.74
N ILE A 117 11.68 -3.20 12.91
CA ILE A 117 11.57 -3.40 11.47
C ILE A 117 11.46 -4.91 11.22
N TYR A 118 10.59 -5.29 10.29
CA TYR A 118 10.42 -6.67 9.85
C TYR A 118 11.78 -7.29 9.46
N ASN A 119 11.95 -8.57 9.70
CA ASN A 119 13.03 -9.34 9.12
C ASN A 119 12.61 -9.89 7.73
N GLU A 120 13.56 -10.46 7.01
CA GLU A 120 13.31 -11.04 5.69
C GLU A 120 12.23 -12.13 5.72
N GLU A 121 12.26 -13.00 6.73
CA GLU A 121 11.30 -14.11 6.86
C GLU A 121 9.86 -13.59 7.00
N THR A 122 9.65 -12.59 7.85
CA THR A 122 8.35 -11.92 8.02
C THR A 122 7.88 -11.28 6.72
N PHE A 123 8.79 -10.62 6.02
CA PHE A 123 8.52 -10.00 4.72
C PHE A 123 8.09 -11.02 3.67
N VAL A 124 8.83 -12.12 3.53
CA VAL A 124 8.52 -13.22 2.61
C VAL A 124 7.20 -13.89 2.98
N LYS A 125 6.93 -14.13 4.26
CA LYS A 125 5.64 -14.66 4.73
C LYS A 125 4.48 -13.74 4.34
N ALA A 126 4.64 -12.42 4.48
CA ALA A 126 3.62 -11.45 4.11
C ALA A 126 3.34 -11.45 2.60
N LEU A 127 4.37 -11.46 1.75
CA LEU A 127 4.22 -11.55 0.29
C LEU A 127 3.56 -12.87 -0.13
N ASN A 128 3.94 -13.99 0.48
CA ASN A 128 3.35 -15.30 0.22
C ASN A 128 1.87 -15.34 0.64
N TRP A 129 1.53 -14.72 1.77
CA TRP A 129 0.13 -14.58 2.19
C TRP A 129 -0.68 -13.77 1.16
N VAL A 130 -0.14 -12.64 0.69
CA VAL A 130 -0.78 -11.83 -0.36
C VAL A 130 -0.97 -12.65 -1.63
N ASN A 131 0.06 -13.38 -2.08
CA ASN A 131 -0.03 -14.22 -3.27
C ASN A 131 -1.11 -15.30 -3.15
N ALA A 132 -1.21 -15.97 -2.01
CA ALA A 132 -2.23 -16.98 -1.75
C ALA A 132 -3.65 -16.41 -1.72
N ASN A 133 -3.82 -15.16 -1.33
CA ASN A 133 -5.11 -14.53 -1.12
C ASN A 133 -5.50 -13.48 -2.18
N LYS A 134 -4.66 -13.23 -3.20
CA LYS A 134 -4.88 -12.17 -4.19
C LYS A 134 -6.20 -12.27 -4.93
N SER A 135 -6.61 -13.48 -5.29
CA SER A 135 -7.90 -13.71 -5.97
C SER A 135 -9.09 -13.53 -5.04
N LYS A 136 -8.96 -13.99 -3.78
CA LYS A 136 -10.02 -13.89 -2.77
C LYS A 136 -10.39 -12.43 -2.47
N PHE A 137 -9.40 -11.55 -2.40
CA PHE A 137 -9.59 -10.15 -2.05
C PHE A 137 -9.41 -9.19 -3.23
N ASN A 138 -9.37 -9.70 -4.47
CA ASN A 138 -9.18 -8.92 -5.69
C ASN A 138 -7.95 -7.98 -5.59
N ILE A 139 -6.81 -8.48 -5.07
CA ILE A 139 -5.58 -7.69 -4.91
C ILE A 139 -4.93 -7.52 -6.29
N GLN A 140 -4.74 -6.27 -6.70
CA GLN A 140 -4.19 -5.90 -8.00
C GLN A 140 -2.77 -5.32 -7.92
N ALA A 141 -2.34 -4.90 -6.75
CA ALA A 141 -0.98 -4.42 -6.49
C ALA A 141 -0.61 -4.60 -5.01
N VAL A 142 0.68 -4.64 -4.74
CA VAL A 142 1.23 -4.53 -3.38
C VAL A 142 1.94 -3.19 -3.27
N ALA A 143 1.79 -2.49 -2.13
CA ALA A 143 2.49 -1.24 -1.82
C ALA A 143 3.28 -1.38 -0.51
N ILE A 144 4.59 -1.15 -0.56
CA ILE A 144 5.51 -1.34 0.56
C ILE A 144 6.25 -0.04 0.83
N SER A 145 5.94 0.58 1.97
CA SER A 145 6.58 1.82 2.41
C SER A 145 7.68 1.58 3.47
N GLN A 146 8.08 0.33 3.65
CA GLN A 146 9.10 -0.09 4.60
C GLN A 146 10.34 -0.60 3.87
N GLY A 147 11.52 -0.37 4.43
CA GLY A 147 12.76 -0.82 3.83
C GLY A 147 14.00 -0.47 4.65
N HIS A 148 15.14 -0.95 4.21
CA HIS A 148 16.44 -0.69 4.82
C HIS A 148 17.36 0.00 3.83
N HIS A 149 17.99 1.11 4.26
CA HIS A 149 19.06 1.72 3.49
C HIS A 149 20.40 1.08 3.84
N ASN A 150 21.11 0.61 2.81
CA ASN A 150 22.38 -0.05 2.97
C ASN A 150 23.49 0.81 2.31
N LEU A 151 24.48 1.20 3.11
CA LEU A 151 25.64 2.01 2.68
C LEU A 151 26.81 1.17 2.15
N ALA A 152 26.65 -0.15 1.99
CA ALA A 152 27.65 -1.00 1.37
C ALA A 152 28.08 -0.49 -0.03
N PRO A 153 29.25 -0.89 -0.57
CA PRO A 153 29.66 -0.56 -1.91
C PRO A 153 28.57 -0.87 -2.96
N LEU A 154 28.50 -0.08 -4.02
CA LEU A 154 27.43 -0.19 -5.04
C LEU A 154 27.26 -1.61 -5.60
N ALA A 155 28.31 -2.39 -5.69
CA ALA A 155 28.24 -3.78 -6.12
C ALA A 155 27.46 -4.71 -5.17
N ASN A 156 27.29 -4.34 -3.89
CA ASN A 156 26.79 -5.23 -2.85
C ASN A 156 25.73 -4.58 -1.94
N TYR A 157 25.21 -3.40 -2.31
CA TYR A 157 24.26 -2.68 -1.43
C TYR A 157 22.85 -3.27 -1.43
N CYS A 158 22.52 -4.05 -2.47
CA CYS A 158 21.22 -4.72 -2.58
C CYS A 158 21.37 -6.22 -2.28
N PRO A 159 21.11 -6.66 -1.04
CA PRO A 159 21.14 -8.08 -0.74
C PRO A 159 19.96 -8.77 -1.44
N THR A 160 20.24 -9.51 -2.47
CA THR A 160 19.26 -10.32 -3.22
C THR A 160 19.21 -11.71 -2.62
N THR A 161 18.40 -11.88 -1.59
CA THR A 161 18.16 -13.22 -1.06
C THR A 161 17.19 -13.97 -1.97
N PRO A 162 17.44 -15.25 -2.25
CA PRO A 162 16.61 -16.03 -3.17
C PRO A 162 15.13 -16.04 -2.78
N ASN A 163 14.83 -16.08 -1.48
CA ASN A 163 13.45 -16.13 -0.98
C ASN A 163 12.68 -14.82 -1.24
N THR A 164 13.30 -13.67 -0.99
CA THR A 164 12.69 -12.37 -1.26
C THR A 164 12.48 -12.13 -2.75
N VAL A 165 13.51 -12.43 -3.56
CA VAL A 165 13.41 -12.34 -5.03
C VAL A 165 12.29 -13.24 -5.54
N SER A 166 12.22 -14.49 -5.07
CA SER A 166 11.18 -15.45 -5.46
C SER A 166 9.77 -14.97 -5.09
N ALA A 167 9.58 -14.43 -3.88
CA ALA A 167 8.28 -13.95 -3.42
C ALA A 167 7.79 -12.75 -4.26
N ILE A 168 8.67 -11.78 -4.56
CA ILE A 168 8.35 -10.63 -5.41
C ILE A 168 8.07 -11.10 -6.84
N SER A 169 8.95 -11.97 -7.42
CA SER A 169 8.79 -12.48 -8.78
C SER A 169 7.50 -13.28 -8.97
N THR A 170 7.07 -14.01 -7.95
CA THR A 170 5.82 -14.81 -8.00
C THR A 170 4.60 -13.89 -8.12
N LEU A 171 4.54 -12.81 -7.35
CA LEU A 171 3.49 -11.81 -7.46
C LEU A 171 3.55 -11.09 -8.80
N ASP A 172 4.73 -10.63 -9.20
CA ASP A 172 4.95 -9.93 -10.45
C ASP A 172 4.51 -10.76 -11.67
N SER A 173 4.95 -12.02 -11.73
CA SER A 173 4.58 -12.96 -12.81
C SER A 173 3.08 -13.30 -12.83
N SER A 174 2.41 -13.19 -11.70
CA SER A 174 0.94 -13.35 -11.62
C SER A 174 0.16 -12.09 -12.01
N GLY A 175 0.83 -11.03 -12.44
CA GLY A 175 0.22 -9.76 -12.84
C GLY A 175 -0.05 -8.79 -11.68
N VAL A 176 0.46 -9.08 -10.48
CA VAL A 176 0.35 -8.23 -9.28
C VAL A 176 1.71 -7.56 -9.00
N PRO A 177 1.95 -6.34 -9.50
CA PRO A 177 3.22 -5.65 -9.27
C PRO A 177 3.41 -5.30 -7.78
N VAL A 178 4.67 -5.33 -7.35
CA VAL A 178 5.07 -4.95 -5.99
C VAL A 178 5.75 -3.59 -6.05
N PHE A 179 5.02 -2.55 -5.68
CA PHE A 179 5.53 -1.18 -5.58
C PHE A 179 6.27 -0.99 -4.28
N ILE A 180 7.49 -0.45 -4.35
CA ILE A 180 8.36 -0.29 -3.18
C ILE A 180 8.97 1.11 -3.14
N ALA A 181 8.98 1.72 -1.95
CA ALA A 181 9.56 3.03 -1.73
C ALA A 181 11.09 3.02 -1.88
N ALA A 182 11.64 4.00 -2.62
CA ALA A 182 13.08 4.08 -2.87
C ALA A 182 13.91 4.42 -1.63
N GLY A 183 13.30 5.02 -0.58
CA GLY A 183 13.97 5.44 0.64
C GLY A 183 14.22 6.96 0.72
N ASN A 184 14.55 7.44 1.93
CA ASN A 184 14.57 8.86 2.28
C ASN A 184 15.95 9.37 2.77
N MET A 185 17.05 8.79 2.27
CA MET A 185 18.41 9.08 2.75
C MET A 185 19.20 10.00 1.81
N ARG A 186 18.55 10.63 0.81
CA ARG A 186 19.18 11.52 -0.20
C ARG A 186 20.25 10.82 -1.05
N ASP A 187 20.19 9.50 -1.15
CA ASP A 187 21.17 8.74 -1.93
C ASP A 187 20.77 8.76 -3.41
N GLN A 188 21.67 9.25 -4.26
CA GLN A 188 21.45 9.41 -5.71
C GLN A 188 22.05 8.25 -6.52
N LYS A 189 22.44 7.18 -5.85
CA LYS A 189 23.06 5.99 -6.46
C LYS A 189 22.56 4.69 -5.87
N ARG A 190 21.75 4.74 -4.81
CA ARG A 190 21.18 3.58 -4.13
C ARG A 190 19.74 3.83 -3.78
N VAL A 191 18.92 2.86 -4.01
CA VAL A 191 17.56 2.79 -3.44
C VAL A 191 17.57 1.81 -2.28
N SER A 192 16.68 1.98 -1.33
CA SER A 192 16.60 1.09 -0.17
C SER A 192 16.18 -0.33 -0.57
N TRP A 193 16.70 -1.33 0.12
CA TRP A 193 16.15 -2.70 0.05
C TRP A 193 14.71 -2.69 0.65
N PRO A 194 13.73 -3.42 0.10
CA PRO A 194 13.85 -4.31 -1.06
C PRO A 194 13.56 -3.65 -2.42
N GLY A 195 13.41 -2.32 -2.50
CA GLY A 195 13.17 -1.58 -3.74
C GLY A 195 14.30 -1.74 -4.78
N CYS A 196 15.51 -2.09 -4.36
CA CYS A 196 16.62 -2.35 -5.28
C CYS A 196 16.52 -3.71 -6.02
N ILE A 197 15.54 -4.56 -5.70
CA ILE A 197 15.30 -5.83 -6.39
C ILE A 197 14.63 -5.56 -7.73
N SER A 198 15.20 -6.04 -8.82
CA SER A 198 14.80 -5.71 -10.20
C SER A 198 13.37 -6.10 -10.59
N GLN A 199 12.74 -7.01 -9.86
CA GLN A 199 11.34 -7.41 -10.07
C GLN A 199 10.33 -6.50 -9.36
N ALA A 200 10.81 -5.60 -8.49
CA ALA A 200 9.97 -4.59 -7.85
C ALA A 200 9.71 -3.42 -8.81
N VAL A 201 8.64 -2.68 -8.55
CA VAL A 201 8.41 -1.36 -9.15
C VAL A 201 8.86 -0.30 -8.14
N THR A 202 10.03 0.28 -8.36
CA THR A 202 10.65 1.21 -7.41
C THR A 202 10.18 2.63 -7.62
N VAL A 203 9.64 3.25 -6.56
CA VAL A 203 9.06 4.58 -6.61
C VAL A 203 9.87 5.57 -5.79
N SER A 204 10.38 6.60 -6.46
CA SER A 204 11.05 7.76 -5.85
C SER A 204 10.08 8.93 -5.68
N ALA A 205 10.47 9.95 -4.90
CA ALA A 205 9.61 11.06 -4.55
C ALA A 205 9.93 12.33 -5.34
N THR A 206 8.87 13.03 -5.80
CA THR A 206 8.98 14.45 -6.20
C THR A 206 8.52 15.37 -5.08
N SER A 207 9.03 16.60 -5.14
CA SER A 207 8.50 17.75 -4.39
C SER A 207 7.19 18.25 -5.03
N VAL A 208 6.53 19.18 -4.37
CA VAL A 208 5.33 19.86 -4.91
C VAL A 208 5.59 20.71 -6.17
N THR A 209 6.84 20.89 -6.55
CA THR A 209 7.27 21.61 -7.77
C THR A 209 7.75 20.68 -8.88
N ASP A 210 7.48 19.37 -8.76
CA ASP A 210 7.84 18.29 -9.68
C ASP A 210 9.37 18.04 -9.83
N GLY A 211 10.19 18.71 -9.04
CA GLY A 211 11.59 18.34 -8.85
C GLY A 211 11.73 17.12 -7.96
N ILE A 212 12.88 16.44 -8.00
CA ILE A 212 13.17 15.35 -7.06
C ILE A 212 13.13 15.91 -5.63
N ALA A 213 12.40 15.24 -4.75
CA ALA A 213 12.36 15.65 -3.33
C ALA A 213 13.74 15.50 -2.71
N VAL A 214 14.16 16.49 -1.91
CA VAL A 214 15.53 16.57 -1.36
C VAL A 214 15.92 15.32 -0.56
N TYR A 215 14.96 14.66 0.08
CA TYR A 215 15.20 13.44 0.87
C TYR A 215 15.19 12.18 0.02
N SER A 216 14.64 12.21 -1.21
CA SER A 216 14.41 10.99 -2.00
C SER A 216 15.71 10.30 -2.39
N ASN A 217 15.75 9.00 -2.15
CA ASN A 217 16.70 8.15 -2.85
C ASN A 217 16.25 7.96 -4.30
N TYR A 218 17.19 7.77 -5.21
CA TYR A 218 16.94 7.34 -6.58
C TYR A 218 18.22 6.75 -7.20
N ASP A 219 18.02 5.91 -8.21
CA ASP A 219 19.07 5.39 -9.06
C ASP A 219 18.56 5.37 -10.49
N SER A 220 19.36 5.82 -11.46
CA SER A 220 18.95 5.95 -12.87
C SER A 220 18.62 4.62 -13.56
N ASN A 221 19.10 3.51 -13.02
CA ASN A 221 18.93 2.17 -13.59
C ASN A 221 17.84 1.36 -12.86
N ILE A 222 17.42 1.81 -11.65
CA ILE A 222 16.53 1.04 -10.77
C ILE A 222 15.21 1.76 -10.52
N THR A 223 15.22 3.10 -10.45
CA THR A 223 13.98 3.87 -10.23
C THR A 223 13.08 3.77 -11.45
N ASP A 224 11.92 3.13 -11.30
CA ASP A 224 10.96 2.96 -12.39
C ASP A 224 10.13 4.22 -12.62
N MET A 225 9.75 4.90 -11.54
CA MET A 225 8.91 6.08 -11.61
C MET A 225 9.07 7.00 -10.40
N PHE A 226 8.56 8.22 -10.55
CA PHE A 226 8.41 9.19 -9.48
C PHE A 226 6.93 9.45 -9.21
N ALA A 227 6.59 9.81 -7.99
CA ALA A 227 5.28 10.33 -7.63
C ALA A 227 5.41 11.39 -6.55
N LEU A 228 4.35 12.20 -6.34
CA LEU A 228 4.36 13.24 -5.31
C LEU A 228 4.66 12.64 -3.94
N GLY A 229 5.71 13.15 -3.29
CA GLY A 229 6.17 12.68 -1.98
C GLY A 229 5.57 13.44 -0.80
N ARG A 230 4.61 14.36 -1.01
CA ARG A 230 3.97 15.12 0.06
C ARG A 230 2.46 15.10 -0.08
N LEU A 231 1.77 14.63 0.95
CA LEU A 231 0.31 14.73 1.08
C LEU A 231 -0.08 15.18 2.48
N ARG A 232 -1.28 15.76 2.60
CA ARG A 232 -1.91 16.02 3.89
C ARG A 232 -2.67 14.78 4.33
N LEU A 233 -2.12 14.04 5.29
CA LEU A 233 -2.59 12.73 5.72
C LEU A 233 -3.15 12.75 7.13
N ILE A 234 -4.10 11.84 7.40
CA ILE A 234 -4.69 11.65 8.73
C ILE A 234 -3.80 10.70 9.54
N ASN A 235 -3.58 11.02 10.81
CA ASN A 235 -2.93 10.13 11.76
C ASN A 235 -3.96 9.25 12.50
N PRO A 236 -3.54 8.26 13.28
CA PRO A 236 -4.46 7.39 14.03
C PRO A 236 -5.39 8.11 15.01
N SER A 237 -5.04 9.32 15.44
CA SER A 237 -5.88 10.15 16.34
C SER A 237 -6.90 11.00 15.59
N GLY A 238 -6.97 10.92 14.25
CA GLY A 238 -7.92 11.69 13.45
C GLY A 238 -7.45 13.09 13.03
N TYR A 239 -6.19 13.47 13.30
CA TYR A 239 -5.65 14.78 12.91
C TYR A 239 -4.90 14.72 11.60
N PHE A 240 -4.97 15.81 10.83
CA PHE A 240 -4.29 15.93 9.53
C PHE A 240 -2.93 16.63 9.66
N PHE A 241 -1.91 16.02 9.07
CA PHE A 241 -0.54 16.55 8.98
C PHE A 241 -0.03 16.46 7.55
N ASN A 242 0.93 17.32 7.20
CA ASN A 242 1.72 17.11 6.01
C ASN A 242 2.74 16.00 6.28
N GLU A 243 2.70 14.95 5.47
CA GLU A 243 3.65 13.85 5.53
C GLU A 243 4.52 13.88 4.29
N ASP A 244 5.83 13.71 4.46
CA ASP A 244 6.82 13.68 3.41
C ASP A 244 7.50 12.32 3.35
N GLY A 245 7.71 11.77 2.17
CA GLY A 245 8.46 10.52 2.02
C GLY A 245 8.20 9.80 0.70
N THR A 246 9.15 8.98 0.29
CA THR A 246 8.94 7.98 -0.77
C THR A 246 7.86 6.98 -0.37
N SER A 247 7.58 6.85 0.94
CA SER A 247 6.44 6.11 1.47
C SER A 247 5.09 6.63 0.96
N VAL A 248 4.95 7.96 0.84
CA VAL A 248 3.75 8.60 0.25
C VAL A 248 3.70 8.33 -1.25
N SER A 249 4.82 8.51 -1.95
CA SER A 249 4.91 8.32 -3.39
C SER A 249 4.52 6.92 -3.84
N VAL A 250 4.94 5.89 -3.11
CA VAL A 250 4.59 4.50 -3.46
C VAL A 250 3.10 4.23 -3.33
N GLN A 251 2.41 4.84 -2.34
CA GLN A 251 0.97 4.71 -2.19
C GLN A 251 0.22 5.41 -3.32
N VAL A 252 0.69 6.59 -3.74
CA VAL A 252 0.14 7.30 -4.91
C VAL A 252 0.26 6.44 -6.17
N ALA A 253 1.45 5.92 -6.46
CA ALA A 253 1.70 5.12 -7.67
C ALA A 253 0.85 3.82 -7.68
N ALA A 254 0.82 3.09 -6.57
CA ALA A 254 0.04 1.86 -6.45
C ALA A 254 -1.47 2.12 -6.56
N ALA A 255 -1.99 3.19 -5.92
CA ALA A 255 -3.40 3.55 -6.00
C ALA A 255 -3.83 3.96 -7.43
N VAL A 256 -2.96 4.64 -8.17
CA VAL A 256 -3.18 4.95 -9.60
C VAL A 256 -3.22 3.65 -10.41
N TYR A 257 -2.26 2.75 -10.22
CA TYR A 257 -2.22 1.47 -10.91
C TYR A 257 -3.51 0.65 -10.67
N VAL A 258 -3.92 0.49 -9.40
CA VAL A 258 -5.15 -0.26 -9.03
C VAL A 258 -6.39 0.39 -9.63
N GLY A 259 -6.47 1.72 -9.65
CA GLY A 259 -7.57 2.44 -10.29
C GLY A 259 -7.64 2.19 -11.80
N LEU A 260 -6.51 2.21 -12.48
CA LEU A 260 -6.44 1.88 -13.91
C LEU A 260 -6.76 0.41 -14.17
N LYS A 261 -6.31 -0.51 -13.31
CA LYS A 261 -6.68 -1.93 -13.43
C LYS A 261 -8.18 -2.16 -13.27
N SER A 262 -8.83 -1.40 -12.39
CA SER A 262 -10.30 -1.40 -12.27
C SER A 262 -10.97 -0.88 -13.53
N LYS A 263 -10.43 0.18 -14.15
CA LYS A 263 -10.95 0.79 -15.39
C LYS A 263 -10.69 -0.07 -16.63
N TYR A 264 -9.55 -0.76 -16.68
CA TYR A 264 -9.09 -1.60 -17.79
C TYR A 264 -8.76 -3.02 -17.31
N PRO A 265 -9.76 -3.82 -16.92
CA PRO A 265 -9.52 -5.12 -16.25
C PRO A 265 -8.81 -6.15 -17.15
N SER A 266 -8.93 -6.03 -18.47
CA SER A 266 -8.27 -6.92 -19.44
C SER A 266 -6.80 -6.57 -19.70
N TYR A 267 -6.33 -5.36 -19.30
CA TYR A 267 -4.95 -4.96 -19.53
C TYR A 267 -3.99 -5.78 -18.68
N THR A 268 -2.91 -6.20 -19.29
CA THR A 268 -1.77 -6.82 -18.58
C THR A 268 -1.07 -5.78 -17.67
N LYS A 269 -0.27 -6.25 -16.75
CA LYS A 269 0.60 -5.40 -15.92
C LYS A 269 1.41 -4.43 -16.79
N GLN A 270 2.08 -4.94 -17.84
CA GLN A 270 2.92 -4.11 -18.69
C GLN A 270 2.12 -3.04 -19.44
N GLN A 271 0.96 -3.39 -19.99
CA GLN A 271 0.09 -2.42 -20.66
C GLN A 271 -0.37 -1.29 -19.72
N LEU A 272 -0.62 -1.61 -18.45
CA LEU A 272 -0.97 -0.58 -17.45
C LEU A 272 0.22 0.31 -17.07
N LEU A 273 1.41 -0.27 -16.90
CA LEU A 273 2.64 0.50 -16.63
C LEU A 273 2.98 1.42 -17.83
N ASP A 274 2.84 0.93 -19.05
CA ASP A 274 3.04 1.73 -20.27
C ASP A 274 1.99 2.84 -20.40
N LEU A 275 0.73 2.56 -20.05
CA LEU A 275 -0.33 3.56 -20.01
C LEU A 275 -0.03 4.65 -18.96
N ILE A 276 0.40 4.26 -17.76
CA ILE A 276 0.84 5.20 -16.72
C ILE A 276 1.95 6.08 -17.27
N LYS A 277 3.00 5.48 -17.84
CA LYS A 277 4.13 6.22 -18.41
C LYS A 277 3.69 7.21 -19.50
N SER A 278 2.82 6.77 -20.41
CA SER A 278 2.33 7.62 -21.52
C SER A 278 1.49 8.83 -21.07
N LYS A 279 0.83 8.72 -19.91
CA LYS A 279 0.01 9.79 -19.32
C LYS A 279 0.75 10.61 -18.26
N SER A 280 1.97 10.21 -17.91
CA SER A 280 2.82 10.89 -16.94
C SER A 280 3.60 12.03 -17.60
N TYR A 281 4.10 12.95 -16.78
CA TYR A 281 4.95 14.04 -17.22
C TYR A 281 6.40 13.87 -16.73
N PRO A 282 7.39 14.47 -17.39
CA PRO A 282 8.79 14.29 -17.02
C PRO A 282 9.09 14.89 -15.64
N VAL A 283 9.92 14.20 -14.86
CA VAL A 283 10.47 14.76 -13.61
C VAL A 283 11.38 15.94 -13.94
N LYS A 284 11.26 17.05 -13.20
CA LYS A 284 12.13 18.22 -13.36
C LYS A 284 13.48 17.95 -12.68
N SER A 285 14.41 17.37 -13.43
CA SER A 285 15.75 17.04 -12.96
C SER A 285 16.79 17.24 -14.05
N LYS A 286 18.03 17.63 -13.63
CA LYS A 286 19.19 17.69 -14.50
C LYS A 286 20.06 16.42 -14.43
N THR A 287 19.80 15.55 -13.49
CA THR A 287 20.66 14.41 -13.14
C THR A 287 20.08 13.07 -13.54
N ILE A 288 18.77 12.98 -13.73
CA ILE A 288 18.07 11.74 -14.10
C ILE A 288 16.90 12.05 -15.03
N SER A 289 16.65 11.17 -15.96
CA SER A 289 15.42 11.13 -16.75
C SER A 289 14.43 10.19 -16.06
N GLY A 290 13.18 10.62 -15.93
CA GLY A 290 12.13 9.83 -15.31
C GLY A 290 10.76 10.47 -15.53
N TYR A 291 9.71 9.82 -15.11
CA TYR A 291 8.34 10.33 -15.24
C TYR A 291 7.62 10.34 -13.89
N VAL A 292 6.71 11.30 -13.73
CA VAL A 292 5.96 11.55 -12.51
C VAL A 292 4.54 11.07 -12.68
N VAL A 293 4.14 10.12 -11.86
CA VAL A 293 2.78 9.59 -11.78
C VAL A 293 1.92 10.54 -10.95
N SER A 294 0.80 11.00 -11.51
CA SER A 294 -0.20 11.81 -10.82
C SER A 294 -1.53 11.09 -10.75
N LYS A 295 -2.31 11.35 -9.69
CA LYS A 295 -3.70 10.89 -9.57
C LYS A 295 -4.59 11.39 -10.72
N ASP A 296 -4.22 12.47 -11.39
CA ASP A 296 -4.98 13.04 -12.51
C ASP A 296 -5.08 12.07 -13.69
N ILE A 297 -4.18 11.08 -13.78
CA ILE A 297 -4.23 9.97 -14.75
C ILE A 297 -5.56 9.19 -14.63
N LEU A 298 -6.17 9.15 -13.46
CA LEU A 298 -7.44 8.44 -13.22
C LEU A 298 -8.64 9.16 -13.88
N ASN A 299 -8.54 10.46 -14.10
CA ASN A 299 -9.62 11.31 -14.64
C ASN A 299 -9.65 11.34 -16.18
N GLY A 300 -8.58 10.90 -16.82
CA GLY A 300 -8.44 10.80 -18.29
C GLY A 300 -8.51 9.37 -18.75
#